data_9b53db44e5e322f580ddeaea4c10e51d
#
_entry.id   9b53db44e5e322f580ddeaea4c10e51d
#
_cell.length_a   1.000
_cell.length_b   1.000
_cell.length_c   1.000
_cell.angle_alpha   90.00
_cell.angle_beta   90.00
_cell.angle_gamma   90.00
#
_symmetry.space_group_name_H-M   'P 1'
#
loop_
_entity.id
_entity.type
_entity.pdbx_description
1 polymer ?
#
loop_
_entity_poly.entity_id
_entity_poly.type
_entity_poly.pdbx_seq_one_letter_code
_entity_poly.pdbx_strand_id
1 'polypeptide(L)'
;MITEAAKQDFLISAISGASKAQIIRHMEDYHDCNEEDIKELIELHKFKKKPRFINYKKFYDLQIPDTAEKLKYPFTQIYLQKNFLNEEECEAAIEHMGVELHPSSVSNEDDRVMISPYRTSMTCNFSPHLTSLGADLTIKIGNYLDLDPFLGESIQGQKYEEGEFYKAHWDSYHPLSAEYKTYTEWMGQRTWTFMIYLNDVEEGGETNFKYLNLKIKPERGLAVFWNNLYGFGWPNYKTMHEAMPPIKGKKYILTKWYRAWSLI
;
A
#
# COMPACT_ATOMS: atom_id res chain seq x y z
N MET A 1 9.82 -30.07 9.76
CA MET A 1 10.34 -29.01 10.71
C MET A 1 10.46 -27.72 9.91
N ILE A 2 9.73 -26.69 10.33
CA ILE A 2 9.65 -25.40 9.63
C ILE A 2 10.98 -24.65 9.78
N THR A 3 11.57 -24.20 8.67
CA THR A 3 12.83 -23.47 8.66
C THR A 3 12.64 -22.01 9.12
N GLU A 4 13.70 -21.35 9.58
CA GLU A 4 13.64 -19.93 9.94
C GLU A 4 13.31 -19.06 8.71
N ALA A 5 13.78 -19.43 7.52
CA ALA A 5 13.42 -18.74 6.27
C ALA A 5 11.91 -18.82 6.02
N ALA A 6 11.30 -20.00 6.15
CA ALA A 6 9.85 -20.17 6.01
C ALA A 6 9.05 -19.31 7.00
N LYS A 7 9.50 -19.22 8.28
CA LYS A 7 8.85 -18.37 9.28
C LYS A 7 8.89 -16.89 8.90
N GLN A 8 10.03 -16.41 8.44
CA GLN A 8 10.20 -15.02 8.01
C GLN A 8 9.36 -14.71 6.77
N ASP A 9 9.41 -15.57 5.74
CA ASP A 9 8.64 -15.38 4.51
C ASP A 9 7.14 -15.43 4.75
N PHE A 10 6.67 -16.30 5.63
CA PHE A 10 5.28 -16.33 6.03
C PHE A 10 4.83 -15.01 6.66
N LEU A 11 5.60 -14.50 7.62
CA LEU A 11 5.30 -13.22 8.26
C LEU A 11 5.31 -12.07 7.26
N ILE A 12 6.35 -11.97 6.42
CA ILE A 12 6.50 -10.92 5.41
C ILE A 12 5.32 -10.93 4.44
N SER A 13 4.96 -12.11 3.92
CA SER A 13 3.82 -12.27 3.01
C SER A 13 2.51 -11.82 3.67
N ALA A 14 2.29 -12.19 4.94
CA ALA A 14 1.10 -11.80 5.69
C ALA A 14 0.98 -10.28 5.89
N ILE A 15 2.08 -9.61 6.24
CA ILE A 15 2.07 -8.15 6.45
C ILE A 15 2.15 -7.34 5.15
N SER A 16 2.53 -7.96 4.03
CA SER A 16 2.54 -7.31 2.70
C SER A 16 1.17 -7.24 2.05
N GLY A 17 0.13 -7.76 2.72
CA GLY A 17 -1.25 -7.70 2.25
C GLY A 17 -1.62 -8.82 1.29
N ALA A 18 -0.81 -9.88 1.20
CA ALA A 18 -1.18 -11.08 0.46
C ALA A 18 -2.42 -11.75 1.08
N SER A 19 -3.23 -12.39 0.25
CA SER A 19 -4.35 -13.17 0.75
C SER A 19 -3.87 -14.44 1.45
N LYS A 20 -4.74 -15.01 2.30
CA LYS A 20 -4.43 -16.29 2.94
C LYS A 20 -4.08 -17.39 1.94
N ALA A 21 -4.82 -17.45 0.82
CA ALA A 21 -4.58 -18.45 -0.22
C ALA A 21 -3.24 -18.24 -0.94
N GLN A 22 -2.87 -16.98 -1.21
CA GLN A 22 -1.55 -16.65 -1.78
C GLN A 22 -0.41 -17.07 -0.86
N ILE A 23 -0.55 -16.80 0.44
CA ILE A 23 0.46 -17.16 1.44
C ILE A 23 0.60 -18.68 1.52
N ILE A 24 -0.52 -19.41 1.63
CA ILE A 24 -0.50 -20.88 1.70
C ILE A 24 0.21 -21.43 0.46
N ARG A 25 -0.19 -21.02 -0.73
CA ARG A 25 0.44 -21.47 -1.99
C ARG A 25 1.93 -21.14 -2.01
N HIS A 26 2.34 -19.93 -1.61
CA HIS A 26 3.74 -19.57 -1.54
C HIS A 26 4.53 -20.49 -0.59
N MET A 27 3.97 -20.79 0.58
CA MET A 27 4.61 -21.67 1.55
C MET A 27 4.71 -23.13 1.05
N GLU A 28 3.69 -23.61 0.33
CA GLU A 28 3.70 -24.93 -0.31
C GLU A 28 4.73 -25.00 -1.45
N ASP A 29 4.75 -24.01 -2.34
CA ASP A 29 5.58 -24.03 -3.56
C ASP A 29 7.07 -23.77 -3.28
N TYR A 30 7.42 -22.93 -2.30
CA TYR A 30 8.80 -22.50 -2.05
C TYR A 30 9.43 -23.06 -0.78
N HIS A 31 8.63 -23.54 0.16
CA HIS A 31 9.12 -24.04 1.45
C HIS A 31 8.68 -25.48 1.76
N ASP A 32 8.01 -26.17 0.84
CA ASP A 32 7.45 -27.53 1.01
C ASP A 32 6.61 -27.68 2.28
N CYS A 33 5.95 -26.59 2.72
CA CYS A 33 5.11 -26.60 3.92
C CYS A 33 3.80 -27.33 3.64
N ASN A 34 3.41 -28.24 4.53
CA ASN A 34 2.11 -28.88 4.48
C ASN A 34 1.06 -28.11 5.33
N GLU A 35 -0.17 -28.59 5.37
CA GLU A 35 -1.28 -27.94 6.09
C GLU A 35 -1.01 -27.81 7.61
N GLU A 36 -0.29 -28.77 8.22
CA GLU A 36 0.07 -28.73 9.65
C GLU A 36 1.14 -27.67 9.90
N ASP A 37 2.16 -27.58 9.02
CA ASP A 37 3.18 -26.54 9.08
C ASP A 37 2.56 -25.15 8.97
N ILE A 38 1.58 -24.95 8.08
CA ILE A 38 0.85 -23.68 7.95
C ILE A 38 0.10 -23.33 9.23
N LYS A 39 -0.56 -24.30 9.86
CA LYS A 39 -1.24 -24.08 11.15
C LYS A 39 -0.24 -23.69 12.24
N GLU A 40 0.91 -24.38 12.31
CA GLU A 40 1.96 -24.06 13.27
C GLU A 40 2.51 -22.64 13.04
N LEU A 41 2.72 -22.20 11.79
CA LEU A 41 3.13 -20.85 11.45
C LEU A 41 2.13 -19.80 11.92
N ILE A 42 0.82 -20.03 11.72
CA ILE A 42 -0.23 -19.15 12.20
C ILE A 42 -0.22 -19.02 13.72
N GLU A 43 -0.04 -20.14 14.44
CA GLU A 43 0.01 -20.17 15.90
C GLU A 43 1.30 -19.53 16.45
N LEU A 44 2.44 -19.78 15.79
CA LEU A 44 3.75 -19.24 16.17
C LEU A 44 3.74 -17.71 16.18
N HIS A 45 3.16 -17.09 15.17
CA HIS A 45 3.09 -15.64 15.06
C HIS A 45 1.99 -15.01 15.92
N LYS A 46 1.19 -15.83 16.63
CA LYS A 46 0.13 -15.37 17.56
C LYS A 46 -0.77 -14.28 16.94
N PHE A 47 -1.14 -14.47 15.69
CA PHE A 47 -1.92 -13.48 14.98
C PHE A 47 -3.19 -13.09 15.74
N LYS A 48 -3.44 -11.79 15.79
CA LYS A 48 -4.65 -11.25 16.41
C LYS A 48 -5.89 -11.74 15.65
N LYS A 49 -6.92 -12.11 16.38
CA LYS A 49 -8.21 -12.44 15.76
C LYS A 49 -8.88 -11.17 15.23
N LYS A 50 -9.55 -11.30 14.09
CA LYS A 50 -10.38 -10.22 13.52
C LYS A 50 -11.31 -9.65 14.60
N PRO A 51 -11.30 -8.34 14.84
CA PRO A 51 -12.16 -7.72 15.83
C PRO A 51 -13.64 -7.90 15.43
N ARG A 52 -14.50 -8.16 16.42
CA ARG A 52 -15.96 -8.30 16.21
C ARG A 52 -16.58 -7.01 15.64
N PHE A 53 -16.00 -5.88 16.02
CA PHE A 53 -16.43 -4.55 15.62
C PHE A 53 -15.23 -3.72 15.17
N ILE A 54 -15.33 -3.07 13.99
CA ILE A 54 -14.34 -2.14 13.49
C ILE A 54 -14.96 -0.73 13.57
N ASN A 55 -14.33 0.13 14.36
CA ASN A 55 -14.72 1.54 14.43
C ASN A 55 -14.06 2.33 13.30
N TYR A 56 -14.70 2.40 12.14
CA TYR A 56 -14.19 3.16 10.99
C TYR A 56 -14.17 4.67 11.23
N LYS A 57 -15.00 5.17 12.17
CA LYS A 57 -15.03 6.61 12.49
C LYS A 57 -13.68 7.10 13.00
N LYS A 58 -12.93 6.29 13.74
CA LYS A 58 -11.57 6.66 14.20
C LYS A 58 -10.61 6.98 13.04
N PHE A 59 -10.74 6.30 11.90
CA PHE A 59 -9.94 6.58 10.70
C PHE A 59 -10.47 7.78 9.91
N TYR A 60 -11.73 8.13 10.08
CA TYR A 60 -12.32 9.30 9.44
C TYR A 60 -11.99 10.59 10.20
N ASP A 61 -11.89 10.51 11.51
CA ASP A 61 -11.66 11.64 12.41
C ASP A 61 -10.17 11.84 12.78
N LEU A 62 -9.23 11.34 11.95
CA LEU A 62 -7.81 11.55 12.21
C LEU A 62 -7.48 13.04 12.32
N GLN A 63 -6.63 13.36 13.28
CA GLN A 63 -6.09 14.71 13.46
C GLN A 63 -4.89 14.87 12.54
N ILE A 64 -5.13 15.35 11.34
CA ILE A 64 -4.08 15.59 10.35
C ILE A 64 -3.32 16.87 10.74
N PRO A 65 -1.96 16.87 10.70
CA PRO A 65 -1.17 18.05 11.01
C PRO A 65 -1.55 19.28 10.17
N ASP A 66 -1.56 20.45 10.77
CA ASP A 66 -1.89 21.72 10.11
C ASP A 66 -0.90 22.10 9.01
N THR A 67 0.26 21.45 8.95
CA THR A 67 1.24 21.61 7.87
C THR A 67 0.78 20.99 6.56
N ALA A 68 -0.20 20.07 6.61
CA ALA A 68 -0.79 19.46 5.42
C ALA A 68 -1.91 20.33 4.85
N GLU A 69 -1.82 20.59 3.55
CA GLU A 69 -2.89 21.27 2.81
C GLU A 69 -4.06 20.30 2.56
N LYS A 70 -5.23 20.58 3.12
CA LYS A 70 -6.46 19.86 2.79
C LYS A 70 -7.07 20.37 1.50
N LEU A 71 -7.21 19.51 0.50
CA LEU A 71 -7.88 19.84 -0.75
C LEU A 71 -9.40 19.93 -0.55
N LYS A 72 -10.01 21.00 -1.09
CA LYS A 72 -11.44 21.32 -0.87
C LYS A 72 -12.35 20.60 -1.88
N TYR A 73 -12.52 19.30 -1.71
CA TYR A 73 -13.47 18.50 -2.48
C TYR A 73 -14.57 17.94 -1.56
N PRO A 74 -15.87 18.09 -1.91
CA PRO A 74 -16.97 17.59 -1.08
C PRO A 74 -16.88 16.09 -0.83
N PHE A 75 -17.05 15.68 0.42
CA PHE A 75 -17.09 14.28 0.85
C PHE A 75 -15.79 13.51 0.63
N THR A 76 -14.65 14.20 0.46
CA THR A 76 -13.34 13.59 0.36
C THR A 76 -12.39 14.16 1.42
N GLN A 77 -11.43 13.34 1.80
CA GLN A 77 -10.30 13.72 2.64
C GLN A 77 -9.05 13.42 1.83
N ILE A 78 -8.52 14.43 1.15
CA ILE A 78 -7.29 14.36 0.35
C ILE A 78 -6.40 15.49 0.83
N TYR A 79 -5.15 15.18 1.12
CA TYR A 79 -4.18 16.11 1.68
C TYR A 79 -2.87 16.06 0.91
N LEU A 80 -2.17 17.19 0.91
CA LEU A 80 -0.83 17.35 0.37
C LEU A 80 0.12 17.78 1.49
N GLN A 81 1.27 17.15 1.61
CA GLN A 81 2.36 17.59 2.47
C GLN A 81 3.64 17.74 1.66
N LYS A 82 4.05 18.98 1.40
CA LYS A 82 5.31 19.26 0.74
C LYS A 82 6.49 18.94 1.65
N ASN A 83 7.61 18.54 1.03
CA ASN A 83 8.83 18.21 1.73
C ASN A 83 8.63 17.20 2.87
N PHE A 84 7.73 16.23 2.68
CA PHE A 84 7.53 15.14 3.65
C PHE A 84 8.80 14.28 3.77
N LEU A 85 9.42 13.97 2.62
CA LEU A 85 10.78 13.45 2.56
C LEU A 85 11.72 14.54 2.04
N ASN A 86 12.92 14.61 2.59
CA ASN A 86 13.98 15.43 2.04
C ASN A 86 14.65 14.75 0.84
N GLU A 87 15.59 15.43 0.20
CA GLU A 87 16.28 14.93 -1.00
C GLU A 87 17.05 13.63 -0.71
N GLU A 88 17.80 13.57 0.39
CA GLU A 88 18.59 12.40 0.77
C GLU A 88 17.71 11.18 1.05
N GLU A 89 16.56 11.36 1.71
CA GLU A 89 15.59 10.31 1.97
C GLU A 89 14.97 9.77 0.66
N CYS A 90 14.68 10.66 -0.29
CA CYS A 90 14.17 10.29 -1.61
C CYS A 90 15.20 9.49 -2.41
N GLU A 91 16.45 9.95 -2.42
CA GLU A 91 17.54 9.26 -3.12
C GLU A 91 17.83 7.89 -2.53
N ALA A 92 17.90 7.76 -1.21
CA ALA A 92 18.05 6.48 -0.52
C ALA A 92 16.93 5.49 -0.86
N ALA A 93 15.69 5.97 -0.96
CA ALA A 93 14.56 5.14 -1.36
C ALA A 93 14.68 4.69 -2.83
N ILE A 94 15.08 5.57 -3.74
CA ILE A 94 15.29 5.22 -5.17
C ILE A 94 16.44 4.21 -5.32
N GLU A 95 17.54 4.40 -4.60
CA GLU A 95 18.68 3.47 -4.61
C GLU A 95 18.26 2.08 -4.12
N HIS A 96 17.54 2.01 -3.00
CA HIS A 96 17.00 0.75 -2.49
C HIS A 96 16.12 0.03 -3.53
N MET A 97 15.24 0.77 -4.23
CA MET A 97 14.41 0.19 -5.28
C MET A 97 15.23 -0.40 -6.42
N GLY A 98 16.37 0.20 -6.75
CA GLY A 98 17.24 -0.27 -7.85
C GLY A 98 17.72 -1.71 -7.70
N VAL A 99 17.69 -2.27 -6.50
CA VAL A 99 18.22 -3.62 -6.19
C VAL A 99 17.16 -4.72 -6.32
N GLU A 100 15.87 -4.41 -6.07
CA GLU A 100 14.82 -5.43 -5.88
C GLU A 100 13.55 -5.21 -6.74
N LEU A 101 13.66 -4.52 -7.87
CA LEU A 101 12.49 -4.28 -8.73
C LEU A 101 12.03 -5.56 -9.46
N HIS A 102 10.74 -5.81 -9.36
CA HIS A 102 10.05 -6.87 -10.12
C HIS A 102 8.75 -6.32 -10.77
N PRO A 103 8.24 -6.95 -11.84
CA PRO A 103 7.00 -6.52 -12.46
C PRO A 103 5.85 -6.44 -11.45
N SER A 104 5.10 -5.33 -11.49
CA SER A 104 3.97 -5.14 -10.59
C SER A 104 2.84 -6.12 -10.89
N SER A 105 2.27 -6.69 -9.85
CA SER A 105 1.06 -7.52 -9.93
C SER A 105 -0.18 -6.74 -9.55
N VAL A 106 -1.34 -7.24 -9.93
CA VAL A 106 -2.64 -6.78 -9.48
C VAL A 106 -3.41 -7.96 -8.87
N SER A 107 -4.24 -7.66 -7.88
CA SER A 107 -5.20 -8.61 -7.34
C SER A 107 -6.25 -8.95 -8.40
N ASN A 108 -6.65 -10.20 -8.51
CA ASN A 108 -7.75 -10.63 -9.35
C ASN A 108 -8.71 -11.57 -8.59
N GLU A 109 -9.86 -11.84 -9.19
CA GLU A 109 -10.91 -12.70 -8.59
C GLU A 109 -10.42 -14.13 -8.32
N ASP A 110 -9.48 -14.63 -9.12
CA ASP A 110 -8.93 -15.99 -9.00
C ASP A 110 -7.77 -16.09 -8.01
N ASP A 111 -7.45 -14.99 -7.28
CA ASP A 111 -6.35 -14.91 -6.33
C ASP A 111 -4.97 -15.28 -6.91
N ARG A 112 -4.81 -15.10 -8.22
CA ARG A 112 -3.54 -15.32 -8.92
C ARG A 112 -2.80 -14.01 -9.07
N VAL A 113 -1.50 -14.04 -8.74
CA VAL A 113 -0.59 -12.95 -9.09
C VAL A 113 -0.44 -12.91 -10.61
N MET A 114 -1.00 -11.89 -11.25
CA MET A 114 -0.89 -11.74 -12.71
C MET A 114 -0.17 -10.45 -13.07
N ILE A 115 0.78 -10.56 -14.01
CA ILE A 115 1.23 -9.40 -14.77
C ILE A 115 0.05 -8.97 -15.62
N SER A 116 -0.51 -7.81 -15.30
CA SER A 116 -1.77 -7.36 -15.87
C SER A 116 -1.55 -6.20 -16.85
N PRO A 117 -2.30 -6.15 -17.96
CA PRO A 117 -2.30 -4.96 -18.83
C PRO A 117 -2.93 -3.72 -18.17
N TYR A 118 -3.37 -3.85 -16.91
CA TYR A 118 -3.90 -2.74 -16.12
C TYR A 118 -2.81 -1.95 -15.38
N ARG A 119 -1.64 -2.57 -15.13
CA ARG A 119 -0.52 -1.96 -14.43
C ARG A 119 0.79 -2.45 -15.05
N THR A 120 1.60 -1.52 -15.56
CA THR A 120 2.85 -1.85 -16.27
C THR A 120 4.11 -1.49 -15.49
N SER A 121 3.95 -0.87 -14.30
CA SER A 121 5.06 -0.46 -13.43
C SER A 121 5.86 -1.63 -12.87
N MET A 122 7.06 -1.31 -12.36
CA MET A 122 7.86 -2.21 -11.53
C MET A 122 7.62 -1.90 -10.05
N THR A 123 7.73 -2.91 -9.20
CA THR A 123 7.48 -2.83 -7.76
C THR A 123 8.67 -3.35 -6.95
N CYS A 124 8.90 -2.74 -5.79
CA CYS A 124 9.82 -3.19 -4.75
C CYS A 124 9.11 -3.05 -3.38
N ASN A 125 9.38 -3.95 -2.44
CA ASN A 125 8.79 -3.91 -1.11
C ASN A 125 9.78 -3.38 -0.08
N PHE A 126 9.39 -2.35 0.67
CA PHE A 126 10.12 -1.80 1.83
C PHE A 126 9.59 -2.45 3.10
N SER A 127 9.97 -3.70 3.33
CA SER A 127 9.55 -4.38 4.55
C SER A 127 10.25 -3.79 5.78
N PRO A 128 9.49 -3.33 6.80
CA PRO A 128 10.06 -2.80 8.03
C PRO A 128 10.81 -3.84 8.86
N HIS A 129 10.64 -5.12 8.55
CA HIS A 129 11.31 -6.23 9.21
C HIS A 129 12.60 -6.66 8.53
N LEU A 130 12.84 -6.21 7.28
CA LEU A 130 14.02 -6.58 6.50
C LEU A 130 15.04 -5.46 6.40
N THR A 131 14.63 -4.20 6.40
CA THR A 131 15.51 -3.05 6.20
C THR A 131 15.26 -1.95 7.22
N SER A 132 16.32 -1.28 7.67
CA SER A 132 16.21 -0.09 8.52
C SER A 132 15.45 1.03 7.82
N LEU A 133 15.71 1.25 6.52
CA LEU A 133 14.99 2.25 5.72
C LEU A 133 13.49 1.99 5.67
N GLY A 134 13.06 0.74 5.48
CA GLY A 134 11.65 0.36 5.53
C GLY A 134 11.01 0.60 6.90
N ALA A 135 11.76 0.33 7.99
CA ALA A 135 11.31 0.61 9.35
C ALA A 135 11.18 2.11 9.61
N ASP A 136 12.20 2.91 9.27
CA ASP A 136 12.24 4.36 9.50
C ASP A 136 11.11 5.06 8.74
N LEU A 137 10.90 4.73 7.46
CA LEU A 137 9.80 5.26 6.65
C LEU A 137 8.44 4.87 7.22
N THR A 138 8.26 3.61 7.64
CA THR A 138 7.02 3.11 8.24
C THR A 138 6.69 3.89 9.52
N ILE A 139 7.67 4.09 10.40
CA ILE A 139 7.52 4.85 11.65
C ILE A 139 7.24 6.33 11.37
N LYS A 140 7.96 6.93 10.42
CA LYS A 140 7.78 8.35 10.03
C LYS A 140 6.35 8.63 9.56
N ILE A 141 5.81 7.77 8.68
CA ILE A 141 4.44 7.92 8.17
C ILE A 141 3.41 7.70 9.29
N GLY A 142 3.60 6.66 10.11
CA GLY A 142 2.69 6.35 11.22
C GLY A 142 2.60 7.48 12.22
N ASN A 143 3.74 7.99 12.67
CA ASN A 143 3.82 9.12 13.61
C ASN A 143 3.18 10.39 13.03
N TYR A 144 3.34 10.64 11.73
CA TYR A 144 2.75 11.79 11.05
C TYR A 144 1.21 11.74 11.04
N LEU A 145 0.63 10.55 10.87
CA LEU A 145 -0.83 10.36 10.84
C LEU A 145 -1.43 10.06 12.23
N ASP A 146 -0.64 9.97 13.28
CA ASP A 146 -1.05 9.47 14.61
C ASP A 146 -1.74 8.10 14.51
N LEU A 147 -1.17 7.22 13.67
CA LEU A 147 -1.58 5.83 13.51
C LEU A 147 -0.46 4.89 13.93
N ASP A 148 -0.82 3.72 14.42
CA ASP A 148 0.15 2.65 14.63
C ASP A 148 0.92 2.41 13.32
N PRO A 149 2.25 2.59 13.27
CA PRO A 149 3.06 2.44 12.07
C PRO A 149 2.88 1.08 11.37
N PHE A 150 2.61 0.05 12.17
CA PHE A 150 2.46 -1.33 11.70
C PHE A 150 1.00 -1.70 11.39
N LEU A 151 0.07 -0.76 11.51
CA LEU A 151 -1.33 -0.95 11.14
C LEU A 151 -1.48 -0.86 9.62
N GLY A 152 -1.08 -1.87 8.90
CA GLY A 152 -1.23 -1.87 7.44
C GLY A 152 -0.21 -2.71 6.71
N GLU A 153 -0.18 -2.53 5.40
CA GLU A 153 0.72 -3.25 4.50
C GLU A 153 2.14 -2.67 4.56
N SER A 154 3.14 -3.46 4.18
CA SER A 154 4.49 -2.93 3.94
C SER A 154 4.45 -1.81 2.89
N ILE A 155 5.38 -0.86 2.99
CA ILE A 155 5.49 0.18 1.97
C ILE A 155 5.89 -0.47 0.65
N GLN A 156 5.22 -0.09 -0.43
CA GLN A 156 5.52 -0.51 -1.78
C GLN A 156 6.15 0.64 -2.56
N GLY A 157 7.38 0.45 -3.02
CA GLY A 157 8.01 1.30 -4.02
C GLY A 157 7.51 0.95 -5.42
N GLN A 158 7.26 1.95 -6.25
CA GLN A 158 6.78 1.76 -7.62
C GLN A 158 7.56 2.66 -8.56
N LYS A 159 8.08 2.05 -9.63
CA LYS A 159 8.79 2.75 -10.70
C LYS A 159 7.96 2.69 -11.98
N TYR A 160 7.85 3.81 -12.67
CA TYR A 160 7.22 3.94 -13.99
C TYR A 160 8.23 4.53 -14.97
N GLU A 161 8.52 3.81 -16.03
CA GLU A 161 9.24 4.31 -17.20
C GLU A 161 8.29 5.12 -18.10
N GLU A 162 8.82 5.75 -19.14
CA GLU A 162 8.01 6.47 -20.13
C GLU A 162 6.94 5.55 -20.72
N GLY A 163 5.70 6.01 -20.76
CA GLY A 163 4.54 5.28 -21.26
C GLY A 163 3.94 4.27 -20.28
N GLU A 164 4.59 3.96 -19.15
CA GLU A 164 4.05 3.05 -18.14
C GLU A 164 2.98 3.72 -17.27
N PHE A 165 1.98 2.96 -16.88
CA PHE A 165 0.80 3.47 -16.19
C PHE A 165 0.22 2.46 -15.20
N TYR A 166 -0.71 2.95 -14.38
CA TYR A 166 -1.67 2.13 -13.66
C TYR A 166 -3.07 2.69 -13.92
N LYS A 167 -3.95 1.88 -14.53
CA LYS A 167 -5.32 2.29 -14.89
C LYS A 167 -6.12 2.68 -13.66
N ALA A 168 -7.23 3.39 -13.90
CA ALA A 168 -8.11 3.87 -12.85
C ALA A 168 -8.63 2.72 -11.96
N HIS A 169 -8.41 2.89 -10.66
CA HIS A 169 -8.75 1.91 -9.63
C HIS A 169 -9.11 2.60 -8.30
N TRP A 170 -9.66 1.83 -7.39
CA TRP A 170 -9.79 2.18 -5.98
C TRP A 170 -8.80 1.36 -5.17
N ASP A 171 -8.24 1.94 -4.13
CA ASP A 171 -7.41 1.17 -3.18
C ASP A 171 -8.25 0.34 -2.23
N SER A 172 -9.49 0.75 -1.94
CA SER A 172 -10.42 -0.01 -1.13
C SER A 172 -11.13 -1.10 -1.94
N TYR A 173 -11.41 -2.21 -1.27
CA TYR A 173 -12.16 -3.33 -1.86
C TYR A 173 -13.67 -3.08 -1.76
N HIS A 174 -14.41 -3.36 -2.84
CA HIS A 174 -15.86 -3.21 -2.82
C HIS A 174 -16.51 -4.33 -1.97
N PRO A 175 -17.35 -4.03 -0.96
CA PRO A 175 -17.87 -5.04 -0.02
C PRO A 175 -18.64 -6.20 -0.65
N LEU A 176 -19.14 -6.03 -1.87
CA LEU A 176 -19.87 -7.07 -2.62
C LEU A 176 -18.98 -7.80 -3.64
N SER A 177 -17.68 -7.49 -3.71
CA SER A 177 -16.76 -8.21 -4.59
C SER A 177 -16.18 -9.45 -3.91
N ALA A 178 -15.78 -10.44 -4.70
CA ALA A 178 -15.07 -11.62 -4.21
C ALA A 178 -13.74 -11.22 -3.52
N GLU A 179 -13.05 -10.25 -4.08
CA GLU A 179 -11.80 -9.68 -3.55
C GLU A 179 -11.95 -9.13 -2.14
N TYR A 180 -13.11 -8.54 -1.79
CA TYR A 180 -13.33 -8.00 -0.44
C TYR A 180 -13.14 -9.09 0.62
N LYS A 181 -13.77 -10.25 0.46
CA LYS A 181 -13.63 -11.35 1.41
C LYS A 181 -12.18 -11.83 1.47
N THR A 182 -11.57 -12.04 0.31
CA THR A 182 -10.22 -12.57 0.16
C THR A 182 -9.18 -11.65 0.84
N TYR A 183 -9.20 -10.36 0.52
CA TYR A 183 -8.14 -9.43 0.96
C TYR A 183 -8.45 -8.66 2.25
N THR A 184 -9.67 -8.78 2.80
CA THR A 184 -9.99 -8.14 4.09
C THR A 184 -10.08 -9.13 5.26
N GLU A 185 -9.93 -10.42 5.01
CA GLU A 185 -10.04 -11.45 6.05
C GLU A 185 -9.00 -11.24 7.16
N TRP A 186 -7.76 -10.91 6.79
CA TRP A 186 -6.62 -10.85 7.70
C TRP A 186 -6.30 -9.48 8.25
N MET A 187 -6.55 -8.42 7.49
CA MET A 187 -6.16 -7.05 7.87
C MET A 187 -7.32 -6.05 7.77
N GLY A 188 -8.50 -6.51 7.39
CA GLY A 188 -9.63 -5.64 7.13
C GLY A 188 -9.48 -4.77 5.87
N GLN A 189 -10.35 -3.79 5.74
CA GLN A 189 -10.39 -2.87 4.60
C GLN A 189 -9.21 -1.90 4.61
N ARG A 190 -8.74 -1.47 3.43
CA ARG A 190 -7.81 -0.35 3.30
C ARG A 190 -8.52 0.95 3.67
N THR A 191 -8.00 1.65 4.67
CA THR A 191 -8.59 2.88 5.22
C THR A 191 -7.96 4.13 4.63
N TRP A 192 -6.64 4.26 4.75
CA TRP A 192 -5.87 5.37 4.21
C TRP A 192 -4.82 4.88 3.24
N THR A 193 -4.59 5.67 2.20
CA THR A 193 -3.42 5.56 1.33
C THR A 193 -2.53 6.76 1.59
N PHE A 194 -1.24 6.50 1.77
CA PHE A 194 -0.19 7.51 1.89
C PHE A 194 0.84 7.27 0.79
N MET A 195 0.85 8.13 -0.20
CA MET A 195 1.73 8.06 -1.36
C MET A 195 2.73 9.20 -1.32
N ILE A 196 3.99 8.94 -1.68
CA ILE A 196 5.07 9.94 -1.72
C ILE A 196 5.73 9.89 -3.09
N TYR A 197 5.88 11.04 -3.73
CA TYR A 197 6.72 11.17 -4.92
C TYR A 197 8.19 11.29 -4.49
N LEU A 198 9.06 10.49 -5.10
CA LEU A 198 10.48 10.48 -4.77
C LEU A 198 11.32 11.37 -5.71
N ASN A 199 10.74 11.78 -6.83
CA ASN A 199 11.41 12.64 -7.80
C ASN A 199 10.41 13.53 -8.53
N ASP A 200 10.93 14.58 -9.14
CA ASP A 200 10.21 15.34 -10.15
C ASP A 200 10.13 14.56 -11.46
N VAL A 201 9.05 14.75 -12.21
CA VAL A 201 8.90 14.21 -13.56
C VAL A 201 8.82 15.38 -14.54
N GLU A 202 9.62 15.32 -15.59
CA GLU A 202 9.74 16.45 -16.54
C GLU A 202 8.40 16.72 -17.23
N GLU A 203 7.73 15.66 -17.75
CA GLU A 203 6.43 15.74 -18.38
C GLU A 203 5.57 14.52 -18.11
N GLY A 204 4.29 14.69 -17.76
CA GLY A 204 3.37 13.63 -17.45
C GLY A 204 3.53 13.07 -16.03
N GLY A 205 3.13 11.82 -15.81
CA GLY A 205 3.30 11.09 -14.55
C GLY A 205 2.35 11.49 -13.42
N GLU A 206 1.35 12.34 -13.69
CA GLU A 206 0.41 12.80 -12.67
C GLU A 206 -0.37 11.65 -12.04
N THR A 207 -0.79 11.84 -10.79
CA THR A 207 -1.86 11.05 -10.17
C THR A 207 -3.18 11.75 -10.42
N ASN A 208 -4.07 11.12 -11.18
CA ASN A 208 -5.33 11.70 -11.63
C ASN A 208 -6.52 11.08 -10.86
N PHE A 209 -7.21 11.88 -10.06
CA PHE A 209 -8.46 11.50 -9.40
C PHE A 209 -9.64 11.74 -10.34
N LYS A 210 -10.12 10.66 -10.95
CA LYS A 210 -11.08 10.69 -12.08
C LYS A 210 -12.36 11.47 -11.80
N TYR A 211 -12.95 11.31 -10.63
CA TYR A 211 -14.24 11.95 -10.28
C TYR A 211 -14.11 13.35 -9.70
N LEU A 212 -12.87 13.81 -9.48
CA LEU A 212 -12.60 15.12 -8.89
C LEU A 212 -12.03 16.12 -9.91
N ASN A 213 -11.73 15.68 -11.12
CA ASN A 213 -10.97 16.46 -12.11
C ASN A 213 -9.68 17.03 -11.50
N LEU A 214 -9.01 16.20 -10.68
CA LEU A 214 -7.82 16.58 -9.92
C LEU A 214 -6.63 15.78 -10.43
N LYS A 215 -5.65 16.50 -10.97
CA LYS A 215 -4.34 15.94 -11.35
C LYS A 215 -3.27 16.51 -10.44
N ILE A 216 -2.53 15.64 -9.77
CA ILE A 216 -1.43 16.02 -8.90
C ILE A 216 -0.12 15.67 -9.61
N LYS A 217 0.66 16.71 -9.89
CA LYS A 217 1.95 16.57 -10.57
C LYS A 217 2.99 16.00 -9.60
N PRO A 218 3.87 15.08 -10.04
CA PRO A 218 5.01 14.64 -9.24
C PRO A 218 5.90 15.82 -8.84
N GLU A 219 6.20 15.91 -7.56
CA GLU A 219 7.14 16.86 -6.95
C GLU A 219 7.95 16.09 -5.93
N ARG A 220 9.29 16.15 -5.96
CA ARG A 220 10.16 15.41 -5.04
C ARG A 220 9.79 15.69 -3.59
N GLY A 221 9.62 14.63 -2.80
CA GLY A 221 9.29 14.70 -1.37
C GLY A 221 7.84 15.07 -1.07
N LEU A 222 6.98 15.28 -2.08
CA LEU A 222 5.56 15.55 -1.89
C LEU A 222 4.82 14.27 -1.48
N ALA A 223 4.20 14.30 -0.29
CA ALA A 223 3.23 13.29 0.10
C ALA A 223 1.82 13.70 -0.31
N VAL A 224 1.09 12.74 -0.87
CA VAL A 224 -0.34 12.81 -1.18
C VAL A 224 -1.03 11.69 -0.43
N PHE A 225 -1.97 12.01 0.43
CA PHE A 225 -2.64 10.98 1.21
C PHE A 225 -4.14 11.22 1.30
N TRP A 226 -4.88 10.13 1.32
CA TRP A 226 -6.33 10.20 1.27
C TRP A 226 -7.02 9.07 2.01
N ASN A 227 -8.23 9.36 2.48
CA ASN A 227 -9.10 8.37 3.10
C ASN A 227 -9.90 7.64 2.01
N ASN A 228 -9.72 6.34 1.92
CA ASN A 228 -10.40 5.46 0.96
C ASN A 228 -11.87 5.21 1.31
N LEU A 229 -12.30 5.61 2.51
CA LEU A 229 -13.61 5.27 3.05
C LEU A 229 -14.38 6.51 3.51
N TYR A 230 -15.69 6.40 3.53
CA TYR A 230 -16.55 7.28 4.31
C TYR A 230 -16.50 6.91 5.81
N GLY A 231 -16.93 7.81 6.69
CA GLY A 231 -16.87 7.63 8.15
C GLY A 231 -17.59 6.39 8.69
N PHE A 232 -18.50 5.81 7.91
CA PHE A 232 -19.18 4.55 8.24
C PHE A 232 -18.53 3.31 7.61
N GLY A 233 -17.36 3.46 7.00
CA GLY A 233 -16.56 2.34 6.49
C GLY A 233 -16.87 1.87 5.06
N TRP A 234 -17.77 2.57 4.35
CA TRP A 234 -18.05 2.25 2.95
C TRP A 234 -17.01 2.89 2.02
N PRO A 235 -16.63 2.25 0.91
CA PRO A 235 -15.70 2.81 -0.08
C PRO A 235 -16.11 4.18 -0.58
N ASN A 236 -15.16 5.11 -0.58
CA ASN A 236 -15.36 6.43 -1.16
C ASN A 236 -15.02 6.41 -2.65
N TYR A 237 -16.05 6.31 -3.48
CA TYR A 237 -15.87 6.20 -4.94
C TYR A 237 -15.19 7.42 -5.57
N LYS A 238 -15.24 8.57 -4.91
CA LYS A 238 -14.58 9.78 -5.42
C LYS A 238 -13.05 9.69 -5.40
N THR A 239 -12.49 8.74 -4.63
CA THR A 239 -11.04 8.50 -4.58
C THR A 239 -10.52 7.58 -5.70
N MET A 240 -11.36 7.21 -6.69
CA MET A 240 -10.86 6.53 -7.89
C MET A 240 -9.76 7.35 -8.55
N HIS A 241 -8.60 6.74 -8.71
CA HIS A 241 -7.42 7.40 -9.26
C HIS A 241 -6.65 6.50 -10.21
N GLU A 242 -5.80 7.13 -11.01
CA GLU A 242 -4.89 6.45 -11.94
C GLU A 242 -3.50 7.07 -11.87
N ALA A 243 -2.48 6.27 -12.14
CA ALA A 243 -1.14 6.79 -12.41
C ALA A 243 -1.03 7.03 -13.92
N MET A 244 -1.02 8.30 -14.32
CA MET A 244 -0.79 8.69 -15.70
C MET A 244 0.66 8.39 -16.09
N PRO A 245 0.92 8.02 -17.36
CA PRO A 245 2.25 7.71 -17.81
C PRO A 245 3.16 8.96 -17.76
N PRO A 246 4.42 8.80 -17.34
CA PRO A 246 5.45 9.76 -17.70
C PRO A 246 5.56 9.86 -19.22
N ILE A 247 5.55 11.09 -19.75
CA ILE A 247 5.78 11.38 -21.17
C ILE A 247 7.28 11.55 -21.39
N LYS A 248 7.95 12.20 -20.41
CA LYS A 248 9.39 12.38 -20.41
C LYS A 248 9.96 12.20 -19.01
N GLY A 249 10.93 11.30 -18.90
CA GLY A 249 11.56 10.93 -17.63
C GLY A 249 10.90 9.73 -16.97
N LYS A 250 11.27 9.48 -15.72
CA LYS A 250 10.80 8.34 -14.91
C LYS A 250 10.09 8.84 -13.67
N LYS A 251 9.11 8.07 -13.19
CA LYS A 251 8.43 8.37 -11.93
C LYS A 251 8.73 7.28 -10.89
N TYR A 252 9.12 7.72 -9.70
CA TYR A 252 9.30 6.87 -8.52
C TYR A 252 8.36 7.33 -7.41
N ILE A 253 7.62 6.40 -6.81
CA ILE A 253 6.74 6.67 -5.68
C ILE A 253 6.89 5.59 -4.61
N LEU A 254 6.56 5.95 -3.37
CA LEU A 254 6.27 5.03 -2.27
C LEU A 254 4.77 5.07 -1.99
N THR A 255 4.19 3.92 -1.66
CA THR A 255 2.78 3.83 -1.24
C THR A 255 2.65 2.95 0.00
N LYS A 256 2.00 3.48 1.03
CA LYS A 256 1.61 2.78 2.25
C LYS A 256 0.09 2.71 2.31
N TRP A 257 -0.46 1.50 2.50
CA TRP A 257 -1.88 1.31 2.75
C TRP A 257 -2.12 0.96 4.21
N TYR A 258 -2.85 1.80 4.92
CA TYR A 258 -3.34 1.50 6.26
C TYR A 258 -4.57 0.61 6.19
N ARG A 259 -4.63 -0.35 7.09
CA ARG A 259 -5.71 -1.33 7.16
C ARG A 259 -6.61 -1.05 8.36
N ALA A 260 -7.81 -1.62 8.36
CA ALA A 260 -8.76 -1.38 9.43
C ALA A 260 -8.38 -2.06 10.77
N TRP A 261 -7.53 -3.08 10.70
CA TRP A 261 -6.90 -3.76 11.84
C TRP A 261 -5.61 -4.45 11.39
N SER A 262 -4.79 -4.91 12.33
CA SER A 262 -3.54 -5.60 12.06
C SER A 262 -3.56 -7.02 12.60
N LEU A 263 -2.87 -7.94 11.93
CA LEU A 263 -2.62 -9.30 12.39
C LEU A 263 -1.65 -9.37 13.56
N ILE A 264 -0.70 -8.44 13.63
CA ILE A 264 0.39 -8.39 14.60
C ILE A 264 0.25 -7.21 15.54
#